data_a5771005aa671c628d50da143417846e
#
_entry.id   a5771005aa671c628d50da143417846e
#
_cell.length_a   1.000
_cell.length_b   1.000
_cell.length_c   1.000
_cell.angle_alpha   90.00
_cell.angle_beta   90.00
_cell.angle_gamma   90.00
#
_symmetry.space_group_name_H-M   'P 1'
#
loop_
_entity.id
_entity.type
_entity.pdbx_description
1 polymer ?
#
loop_
_entity_poly.entity_id
_entity_poly.type
_entity_poly.pdbx_seq_one_letter_code
_entity_poly.pdbx_strand_id
1 'polypeptide(L)'
;MLRSSLQRPWKIWKGSPLLSEKIAETYYDEIPKDQRHGKVQVVASSSFFVPKPFTPFQWARMCTKEEFLERANIVRGKFREMKNFKSLKYNWHEAELTVLEGVLARGDRRVGAVIEEAYRKGAIYDSWSEFFKK
;
A
#
# COMPACT_ATOMS: atom_id res chain seq x y z
N MET A 1 10.93 -20.32 19.07
CA MET A 1 12.21 -19.57 18.93
C MET A 1 12.27 -18.82 17.58
N LEU A 2 11.25 -17.99 17.26
CA LEU A 2 11.09 -17.25 15.97
C LEU A 2 10.73 -15.76 16.17
N ARG A 3 11.04 -15.21 17.34
CA ARG A 3 10.78 -13.79 17.67
C ARG A 3 11.91 -12.80 17.34
N SER A 4 13.07 -13.26 16.90
CA SER A 4 14.26 -12.39 16.71
C SER A 4 14.44 -11.86 15.29
N SER A 5 13.70 -12.35 14.28
CA SER A 5 13.81 -11.86 12.89
C SER A 5 12.92 -10.66 12.57
N LEU A 6 11.96 -10.32 13.44
CA LEU A 6 11.03 -9.19 13.28
C LEU A 6 11.63 -7.82 13.68
N GLN A 7 12.86 -7.78 14.21
CA GLN A 7 13.47 -6.54 14.71
C GLN A 7 14.25 -5.72 13.67
N ARG A 8 14.24 -6.10 12.37
CA ARG A 8 14.85 -5.28 11.30
C ARG A 8 13.89 -4.65 10.27
N PRO A 9 12.59 -4.53 10.49
CA PRO A 9 11.71 -3.91 9.49
C PRO A 9 11.92 -2.39 9.36
N TRP A 10 12.41 -1.70 10.39
CA TRP A 10 12.50 -0.25 10.39
C TRP A 10 13.38 0.36 9.27
N LYS A 11 14.40 -0.36 8.78
CA LYS A 11 15.22 0.10 7.64
C LYS A 11 14.43 0.05 6.33
N ILE A 12 13.59 -0.98 6.16
CA ILE A 12 12.73 -1.16 4.97
C ILE A 12 11.66 -0.08 4.93
N TRP A 13 11.05 0.25 6.07
CA TRP A 13 10.01 1.27 6.17
C TRP A 13 10.47 2.71 5.86
N LYS A 14 11.78 2.95 5.92
CA LYS A 14 12.39 4.24 5.58
C LYS A 14 12.76 4.37 4.10
N GLY A 15 12.79 3.29 3.33
CA GLY A 15 13.25 3.30 1.94
C GLY A 15 12.47 4.28 1.06
N SER A 16 11.16 4.12 0.97
CA SER A 16 10.30 5.00 0.17
C SER A 16 10.28 6.45 0.67
N PRO A 17 10.15 6.75 1.98
CA PRO A 17 10.26 8.12 2.48
C PRO A 17 11.59 8.78 2.12
N LEU A 18 12.73 8.10 2.32
CA LEU A 18 14.05 8.63 2.02
C LEU A 18 14.28 8.86 0.53
N LEU A 19 13.82 7.94 -0.32
CA LEU A 19 13.89 8.13 -1.76
C LEU A 19 13.05 9.32 -2.21
N SER A 20 11.83 9.45 -1.70
CA SER A 20 10.94 10.56 -2.02
C SER A 20 11.51 11.90 -1.55
N GLU A 21 12.11 11.92 -0.35
CA GLU A 21 12.83 13.09 0.16
C GLU A 21 13.99 13.48 -0.74
N LYS A 22 14.81 12.50 -1.14
CA LYS A 22 15.95 12.76 -2.03
C LYS A 22 15.53 13.34 -3.37
N ILE A 23 14.42 12.86 -3.95
CA ILE A 23 13.86 13.42 -5.19
C ILE A 23 13.44 14.89 -4.98
N ALA A 24 12.75 15.17 -3.86
CA ALA A 24 12.32 16.53 -3.56
C ALA A 24 13.51 17.47 -3.30
N GLU A 25 14.53 17.01 -2.56
CA GLU A 25 15.78 17.76 -2.35
C GLU A 25 16.47 18.05 -3.67
N THR A 26 16.70 17.03 -4.52
CA THR A 26 17.32 17.21 -5.82
C THR A 26 16.60 18.27 -6.66
N TYR A 27 15.25 18.23 -6.70
CA TYR A 27 14.49 19.27 -7.41
C TYR A 27 14.74 20.68 -6.86
N TYR A 28 14.79 20.82 -5.53
CA TYR A 28 15.01 22.13 -4.91
C TYR A 28 16.47 22.61 -4.98
N ASP A 29 17.41 21.70 -5.11
CA ASP A 29 18.82 22.05 -5.25
C ASP A 29 19.17 22.42 -6.70
N GLU A 30 18.64 21.68 -7.68
CA GLU A 30 18.96 21.87 -9.10
C GLU A 30 18.16 23.00 -9.78
N ILE A 31 16.94 23.29 -9.32
CA ILE A 31 16.07 24.30 -9.96
C ILE A 31 16.01 25.58 -9.12
N PRO A 32 16.53 26.71 -9.64
CA PRO A 32 16.43 28.00 -8.99
C PRO A 32 14.99 28.44 -8.72
N LYS A 33 14.79 29.24 -7.67
CA LYS A 33 13.42 29.61 -7.21
C LYS A 33 12.59 30.32 -8.27
N ASP A 34 13.22 31.15 -9.10
CA ASP A 34 12.61 31.90 -10.20
C ASP A 34 12.16 31.02 -11.39
N GLN A 35 12.74 29.82 -11.50
CA GLN A 35 12.41 28.87 -12.56
C GLN A 35 11.43 27.79 -12.09
N ARG A 36 11.01 27.80 -10.80
CA ARG A 36 10.08 26.80 -10.24
C ARG A 36 8.63 27.16 -10.57
N HIS A 37 7.92 26.25 -11.21
CA HIS A 37 6.48 26.34 -11.42
C HIS A 37 5.70 25.82 -10.20
N GLY A 38 5.99 26.36 -9.00
CA GLY A 38 5.35 25.98 -7.75
C GLY A 38 6.13 24.93 -6.96
N LYS A 39 5.43 24.21 -6.06
CA LYS A 39 6.02 23.14 -5.24
C LYS A 39 6.06 21.84 -6.02
N VAL A 40 7.18 21.14 -5.96
CA VAL A 40 7.23 19.75 -6.43
C VAL A 40 6.30 18.88 -5.57
N GLN A 41 5.60 17.94 -6.20
CA GLN A 41 4.83 16.92 -5.50
C GLN A 41 5.36 15.54 -5.87
N VAL A 42 5.95 14.87 -4.91
CA VAL A 42 6.42 13.49 -5.03
C VAL A 42 5.37 12.59 -4.38
N VAL A 43 4.79 11.70 -5.17
CA VAL A 43 3.78 10.76 -4.71
C VAL A 43 4.38 9.36 -4.67
N ALA A 44 4.41 8.76 -3.49
CA ALA A 44 4.72 7.35 -3.32
C ALA A 44 3.43 6.58 -3.10
N SER A 45 3.22 5.54 -3.90
CA SER A 45 2.08 4.64 -3.75
C SER A 45 2.56 3.24 -3.38
N SER A 46 1.85 2.58 -2.49
CA SER A 46 2.13 1.19 -2.14
C SER A 46 0.86 0.34 -2.21
N SER A 47 1.04 -0.91 -2.61
CA SER A 47 0.00 -1.93 -2.53
C SER A 47 0.33 -2.88 -1.38
N PHE A 48 -0.70 -3.41 -0.75
CA PHE A 48 -0.51 -4.46 0.23
C PHE A 48 -0.19 -5.78 -0.46
N PHE A 49 0.67 -6.57 0.17
CA PHE A 49 1.15 -7.81 -0.43
C PHE A 49 0.12 -8.94 -0.27
N VAL A 50 -0.31 -9.48 -1.40
CA VAL A 50 -1.12 -10.70 -1.48
C VAL A 50 -0.23 -11.85 -1.96
N PRO A 51 0.02 -12.89 -1.15
CA PRO A 51 0.77 -14.05 -1.57
C PRO A 51 -0.04 -14.86 -2.59
N LYS A 52 0.30 -14.76 -3.87
CA LYS A 52 -0.45 -15.43 -4.94
C LYS A 52 0.07 -16.85 -5.18
N PRO A 53 -0.80 -17.79 -5.58
CA PRO A 53 -0.39 -19.12 -6.02
C PRO A 53 0.65 -19.06 -7.14
N PHE A 54 1.47 -20.09 -7.25
CA PHE A 54 2.54 -20.23 -8.24
C PHE A 54 3.63 -19.14 -8.17
N THR A 55 3.73 -18.43 -7.04
CA THR A 55 4.82 -17.50 -6.76
C THR A 55 5.71 -18.02 -5.63
N PRO A 56 6.97 -17.55 -5.50
CA PRO A 56 7.86 -17.97 -4.40
C PRO A 56 7.25 -17.75 -3.01
N PHE A 57 6.35 -16.81 -2.87
CA PHE A 57 5.70 -16.46 -1.60
C PHE A 57 4.31 -17.08 -1.42
N GLN A 58 3.91 -18.04 -2.24
CA GLN A 58 2.57 -18.65 -2.18
C GLN A 58 2.19 -19.22 -0.81
N TRP A 59 3.18 -19.68 -0.03
CA TRP A 59 3.00 -20.24 1.30
C TRP A 59 3.13 -19.21 2.43
N ALA A 60 3.43 -17.96 2.09
CA ALA A 60 3.49 -16.91 3.09
C ALA A 60 2.10 -16.59 3.65
N ARG A 61 2.05 -16.24 4.94
CA ARG A 61 0.83 -15.76 5.56
C ARG A 61 0.46 -14.39 4.98
N MET A 62 -0.77 -14.21 4.59
CA MET A 62 -1.31 -12.89 4.27
C MET A 62 -1.54 -12.10 5.56
N CYS A 63 -1.26 -10.82 5.55
CA CYS A 63 -1.56 -9.94 6.67
C CYS A 63 -3.07 -9.74 6.82
N THR A 64 -3.51 -9.45 8.05
CA THR A 64 -4.89 -9.03 8.30
C THR A 64 -5.09 -7.57 7.88
N LYS A 65 -6.34 -7.13 7.80
CA LYS A 65 -6.69 -5.73 7.52
C LYS A 65 -6.03 -4.78 8.51
N GLU A 66 -6.07 -5.10 9.79
CA GLU A 66 -5.49 -4.31 10.88
C GLU A 66 -3.97 -4.19 10.73
N GLU A 67 -3.30 -5.30 10.43
CA GLU A 67 -1.85 -5.32 10.17
C GLU A 67 -1.47 -4.48 8.94
N PHE A 68 -2.28 -4.49 7.88
CA PHE A 68 -2.07 -3.64 6.72
C PHE A 68 -2.14 -2.15 7.09
N LEU A 69 -3.18 -1.76 7.81
CA LEU A 69 -3.40 -0.37 8.23
C LEU A 69 -2.33 0.11 9.21
N GLU A 70 -1.91 -0.74 10.15
CA GLU A 70 -0.82 -0.45 11.07
C GLU A 70 0.48 -0.14 10.30
N ARG A 71 0.84 -1.01 9.36
CA ARG A 71 2.05 -0.84 8.54
C ARG A 71 1.99 0.41 7.67
N ALA A 72 0.86 0.67 7.00
CA ALA A 72 0.67 1.89 6.22
C ALA A 72 0.80 3.15 7.09
N ASN A 73 0.26 3.13 8.30
CA ASN A 73 0.37 4.24 9.25
C ASN A 73 1.81 4.46 9.73
N ILE A 74 2.59 3.39 9.95
CA ILE A 74 4.02 3.49 10.27
C ILE A 74 4.76 4.21 9.14
N VAL A 75 4.55 3.78 7.87
CA VAL A 75 5.18 4.41 6.72
C VAL A 75 4.75 5.87 6.58
N ARG A 76 3.45 6.15 6.71
CA ARG A 76 2.91 7.52 6.69
C ARG A 76 3.55 8.41 7.77
N GLY A 77 3.76 7.86 8.96
CA GLY A 77 4.49 8.55 10.04
C GLY A 77 5.90 8.95 9.60
N LYS A 78 6.61 8.04 8.91
CA LYS A 78 7.96 8.33 8.41
C LYS A 78 7.99 9.40 7.33
N PHE A 79 6.99 9.46 6.46
CA PHE A 79 6.85 10.57 5.50
C PHE A 79 6.69 11.93 6.18
N ARG A 80 5.97 11.98 7.31
CA ARG A 80 5.78 13.22 8.09
C ARG A 80 7.04 13.69 8.81
N GLU A 81 7.99 12.79 9.07
CA GLU A 81 9.29 13.11 9.67
C GLU A 81 10.27 13.74 8.68
N MET A 82 9.99 13.72 7.36
CA MET A 82 10.87 14.23 6.31
C MET A 82 10.84 15.77 6.30
N LYS A 83 11.99 16.38 5.97
CA LYS A 83 12.17 17.84 5.89
C LYS A 83 11.20 18.49 4.89
N ASN A 84 11.05 17.86 3.71
CA ASN A 84 10.18 18.34 2.65
C ASN A 84 8.80 17.68 2.68
N PHE A 85 8.30 17.24 3.85
CA PHE A 85 7.06 16.47 3.98
C PHE A 85 5.86 17.10 3.27
N LYS A 86 5.82 18.46 3.13
CA LYS A 86 4.77 19.19 2.40
C LYS A 86 4.80 18.96 0.87
N SER A 87 5.92 18.46 0.36
CA SER A 87 6.10 18.06 -1.04
C SER A 87 5.90 16.57 -1.26
N LEU A 88 5.72 15.80 -0.18
CA LEU A 88 5.61 14.35 -0.23
C LEU A 88 4.18 13.90 0.06
N LYS A 89 3.68 13.00 -0.77
CA LYS A 89 2.38 12.35 -0.58
C LYS A 89 2.56 10.84 -0.56
N TYR A 90 1.94 10.18 0.41
CA TYR A 90 1.94 8.74 0.51
C TYR A 90 0.52 8.20 0.43
N ASN A 91 0.27 7.33 -0.54
CA ASN A 91 -0.99 6.66 -0.74
C ASN A 91 -0.81 5.15 -0.60
N TRP A 92 -1.89 4.45 -0.24
CA TRP A 92 -1.97 2.99 -0.27
C TRP A 92 -3.34 2.55 -0.74
N HIS A 93 -3.41 1.30 -1.22
CA HIS A 93 -4.67 0.69 -1.59
C HIS A 93 -5.52 0.38 -0.35
N GLU A 94 -6.82 0.31 -0.52
CA GLU A 94 -7.72 -0.03 0.57
C GLU A 94 -7.48 -1.45 1.08
N ALA A 95 -7.44 -1.58 2.41
CA ALA A 95 -7.12 -2.86 3.03
C ALA A 95 -8.25 -3.89 2.82
N GLU A 96 -9.50 -3.46 2.80
CA GLU A 96 -10.67 -4.29 2.52
C GLU A 96 -10.60 -4.91 1.13
N LEU A 97 -10.30 -4.10 0.11
CA LEU A 97 -10.16 -4.57 -1.27
C LEU A 97 -8.99 -5.56 -1.40
N THR A 98 -7.91 -5.33 -0.65
CA THR A 98 -6.79 -6.27 -0.61
C THR A 98 -7.18 -7.61 0.01
N VAL A 99 -8.02 -7.61 1.06
CA VAL A 99 -8.54 -8.85 1.66
C VAL A 99 -9.42 -9.59 0.64
N LEU A 100 -10.30 -8.88 -0.08
CA LEU A 100 -11.11 -9.46 -1.14
C LEU A 100 -10.24 -10.04 -2.26
N GLU A 101 -9.22 -9.30 -2.72
CA GLU A 101 -8.24 -9.82 -3.68
C GLU A 101 -7.59 -11.11 -3.19
N GLY A 102 -7.25 -11.17 -1.90
CA GLY A 102 -6.67 -12.35 -1.28
C GLY A 102 -7.62 -13.55 -1.32
N VAL A 103 -8.91 -13.36 -1.06
CA VAL A 103 -9.93 -14.42 -1.16
C VAL A 103 -10.03 -14.93 -2.60
N LEU A 104 -10.14 -14.03 -3.58
CA LEU A 104 -10.26 -14.39 -5.00
C LEU A 104 -8.99 -15.05 -5.54
N ALA A 105 -7.81 -14.54 -5.20
CA ALA A 105 -6.54 -15.03 -5.72
C ALA A 105 -6.08 -16.34 -5.09
N ARG A 106 -6.47 -16.64 -3.85
CA ARG A 106 -6.01 -17.82 -3.08
C ARG A 106 -7.09 -18.84 -2.84
N GLY A 107 -8.32 -18.51 -3.17
CA GLY A 107 -9.45 -19.43 -3.07
C GLY A 107 -9.42 -20.49 -4.16
N ASP A 108 -10.25 -21.50 -3.97
CA ASP A 108 -10.48 -22.54 -4.96
C ASP A 108 -11.83 -22.33 -5.69
N ARG A 109 -12.25 -23.33 -6.48
CA ARG A 109 -13.49 -23.27 -7.25
C ARG A 109 -14.75 -22.94 -6.43
N ARG A 110 -14.73 -23.11 -5.11
CA ARG A 110 -15.86 -22.76 -4.21
C ARG A 110 -16.12 -21.26 -4.16
N VAL A 111 -15.10 -20.45 -4.47
CA VAL A 111 -15.24 -18.99 -4.57
C VAL A 111 -16.22 -18.60 -5.69
N GLY A 112 -16.41 -19.45 -6.71
CA GLY A 112 -17.41 -19.21 -7.76
C GLY A 112 -18.82 -19.01 -7.21
N ALA A 113 -19.24 -19.83 -6.22
CA ALA A 113 -20.54 -19.66 -5.57
C ALA A 113 -20.65 -18.35 -4.79
N VAL A 114 -19.54 -17.90 -4.18
CA VAL A 114 -19.49 -16.62 -3.46
C VAL A 114 -19.65 -15.44 -4.45
N ILE A 115 -18.98 -15.50 -5.60
CA ILE A 115 -19.09 -14.48 -6.66
C ILE A 115 -20.53 -14.42 -7.19
N GLU A 116 -21.15 -15.58 -7.47
CA GLU A 116 -22.52 -15.64 -7.94
C GLU A 116 -23.50 -15.04 -6.93
N GLU A 117 -23.36 -15.37 -5.66
CA GLU A 117 -24.21 -14.83 -4.60
C GLU A 117 -23.99 -13.33 -4.41
N ALA A 118 -22.74 -12.85 -4.46
CA ALA A 118 -22.44 -11.42 -4.41
C ALA A 118 -23.08 -10.68 -5.58
N TYR A 119 -22.98 -11.22 -6.81
CA TYR A 119 -23.64 -10.65 -7.98
C TYR A 119 -25.16 -10.58 -7.84
N ARG A 120 -25.80 -11.65 -7.36
CA ARG A 120 -27.25 -11.68 -7.07
C ARG A 120 -27.66 -10.63 -6.06
N LYS A 121 -26.78 -10.28 -5.12
CA LYS A 121 -26.98 -9.21 -4.13
C LYS A 121 -26.65 -7.81 -4.68
N GLY A 122 -26.28 -7.71 -5.96
CA GLY A 122 -26.03 -6.45 -6.66
C GLY A 122 -24.61 -5.93 -6.56
N ALA A 123 -23.63 -6.78 -6.25
CA ALA A 123 -22.22 -6.45 -6.34
C ALA A 123 -21.76 -6.50 -7.80
N ILE A 124 -21.29 -5.36 -8.34
CA ILE A 124 -20.86 -5.26 -9.75
C ILE A 124 -19.48 -4.62 -9.85
N TYR A 125 -19.24 -3.55 -9.12
CA TYR A 125 -18.01 -2.74 -9.17
C TYR A 125 -17.33 -2.64 -7.82
N ASP A 126 -17.25 -3.70 -7.06
CA ASP A 126 -16.72 -3.71 -5.68
C ASP A 126 -15.23 -3.38 -5.57
N SER A 127 -14.50 -3.34 -6.70
CA SER A 127 -13.13 -2.81 -6.74
C SER A 127 -13.05 -1.28 -6.60
N TRP A 128 -14.16 -0.59 -6.66
CA TRP A 128 -14.27 0.85 -6.49
C TRP A 128 -14.87 1.12 -5.11
N SER A 129 -14.16 1.86 -4.28
CA SER A 129 -14.53 2.07 -2.87
C SER A 129 -15.95 2.59 -2.67
N GLU A 130 -16.45 3.38 -3.61
CA GLU A 130 -17.82 3.94 -3.61
C GLU A 130 -18.91 2.89 -3.84
N PHE A 131 -18.58 1.76 -4.47
CA PHE A 131 -19.51 0.65 -4.72
C PHE A 131 -19.30 -0.54 -3.78
N PHE A 132 -18.24 -0.52 -2.97
CA PHE A 132 -17.94 -1.60 -2.04
C PHE A 132 -18.96 -1.62 -0.90
N LYS A 133 -19.87 -2.59 -0.94
CA LYS A 133 -20.86 -2.82 0.12
C LYS A 133 -20.20 -3.68 1.21
N LYS A 134 -20.12 -3.16 2.43
CA LYS A 134 -19.62 -3.88 3.61
C LYS A 134 -20.63 -4.90 4.11
#